data_7edb6c17127c288b4d9e01046e021e45
#
_entry.id   7edb6c17127c288b4d9e01046e021e45
#
_cell.length_a   1.000
_cell.length_b   1.000
_cell.length_c   1.000
_cell.angle_alpha   90.00
_cell.angle_beta   90.00
_cell.angle_gamma   90.00
#
_symmetry.space_group_name_H-M   'P 1'
#
loop_
_entity.id
_entity.type
_entity.pdbx_description
1 polymer ?
#
loop_
_entity_poly.entity_id
_entity_poly.type
_entity_poly.pdbx_seq_one_letter_code
_entity_poly.pdbx_strand_id
1 'polypeptide(L)'
;MLNNIDALMIYNSPDIVDEREWGFYLGYFAKGTKETDANNCMIVEMRTIGNITTKKYAHGENASFLYTWSERENYEYDFPLKNI
;
A
#
# COMPACT_ATOMS: atom_id res chain seq x y z
N MET A 1 23.31 5.94 1.45
CA MET A 1 22.43 5.37 2.49
C MET A 1 20.99 5.37 2.01
N LEU A 2 20.30 4.27 2.24
CA LEU A 2 18.90 4.17 1.87
C LEU A 2 18.02 4.84 2.91
N ASN A 3 17.04 5.61 2.46
CA ASN A 3 16.01 6.11 3.36
C ASN A 3 14.96 5.01 3.56
N ASN A 4 13.94 5.26 4.38
CA ASN A 4 12.93 4.25 4.70
C ASN A 4 12.16 3.78 3.48
N ILE A 5 11.90 4.67 2.52
CA ILE A 5 11.17 4.34 1.31
C ILE A 5 12.01 3.43 0.41
N ASP A 6 13.29 3.75 0.25
CA ASP A 6 14.19 2.95 -0.56
C ASP A 6 14.37 1.55 0.04
N ALA A 7 14.52 1.47 1.36
CA ALA A 7 14.63 0.18 2.04
C ALA A 7 13.36 -0.64 1.86
N LEU A 8 12.20 -0.02 1.95
CA LEU A 8 10.92 -0.69 1.75
C LEU A 8 10.82 -1.24 0.32
N MET A 9 11.25 -0.46 -0.66
CA MET A 9 11.20 -0.88 -2.06
C MET A 9 12.17 -2.01 -2.36
N ILE A 10 13.30 -2.09 -1.68
CA ILE A 10 14.27 -3.16 -1.88
C ILE A 10 13.75 -4.49 -1.33
N TYR A 11 13.20 -4.47 -0.11
CA TYR A 11 12.78 -5.70 0.57
C TYR A 11 11.36 -6.08 0.29
N ASN A 12 10.55 -5.11 -0.13
CA ASN A 12 9.12 -5.30 -0.23
C ASN A 12 8.58 -4.34 -1.29
N SER A 13 9.13 -4.46 -2.49
CA SER A 13 8.83 -3.55 -3.59
C SER A 13 7.36 -3.65 -4.01
N PRO A 14 6.66 -2.53 -4.05
CA PRO A 14 5.31 -2.55 -4.58
C PRO A 14 5.32 -2.83 -6.08
N ASP A 15 4.27 -3.44 -6.57
CA ASP A 15 4.08 -3.67 -7.99
C ASP A 15 3.65 -2.40 -8.71
N ILE A 16 2.96 -1.51 -8.00
CA ILE A 16 2.49 -0.25 -8.57
C ILE A 16 2.51 0.84 -7.49
N VAL A 17 2.80 2.06 -7.91
CA VAL A 17 2.84 3.23 -7.04
C VAL A 17 2.00 4.33 -7.65
N ASP A 18 1.13 4.93 -6.86
CA ASP A 18 0.34 6.10 -7.25
C ASP A 18 0.76 7.27 -6.36
N GLU A 19 1.55 8.17 -6.92
CA GLU A 19 2.07 9.33 -6.17
C GLU A 19 1.00 10.42 -6.10
N ARG A 20 0.81 10.95 -4.91
CA ARG A 20 -0.12 12.04 -4.62
C ARG A 20 0.60 13.16 -3.88
N GLU A 21 -0.02 14.34 -3.80
CA GLU A 21 0.55 15.46 -3.06
C GLU A 21 0.79 15.13 -1.59
N TRP A 22 -0.08 14.31 -1.00
CA TRP A 22 -0.01 13.94 0.42
C TRP A 22 0.82 12.68 0.67
N GLY A 23 1.29 12.01 -0.37
CA GLY A 23 2.07 10.77 -0.21
C GLY A 23 1.83 9.78 -1.36
N PHE A 24 1.58 8.53 -1.01
CA PHE A 24 1.50 7.45 -2.00
C PHE A 24 0.42 6.45 -1.66
N TYR A 25 -0.18 5.86 -2.71
CA TYR A 25 -0.77 4.53 -2.61
C TYR A 25 0.23 3.53 -3.19
N LEU A 26 0.44 2.43 -2.49
CA LEU A 26 1.32 1.34 -2.94
C LEU A 26 0.46 0.09 -3.11
N GLY A 27 0.58 -0.55 -4.27
CA GLY A 27 -0.16 -1.77 -4.55
C GLY A 27 0.76 -2.98 -4.65
N TYR A 28 0.35 -4.06 -4.00
CA TYR A 28 1.05 -5.35 -4.04
C TYR A 28 0.05 -6.37 -4.53
N PHE A 29 0.33 -6.99 -5.69
CA PHE A 29 -0.60 -7.93 -6.30
C PHE A 29 -0.26 -9.36 -5.95
N ALA A 30 -1.29 -10.18 -5.84
CA ALA A 30 -1.11 -11.60 -5.68
C ALA A 30 -0.37 -12.16 -6.91
N LYS A 31 0.48 -13.15 -6.68
CA LYS A 31 1.31 -13.73 -7.72
C LYS A 31 0.47 -14.18 -8.92
N GLY A 32 0.90 -13.80 -10.12
CA GLY A 32 0.21 -14.19 -11.33
C GLY A 32 -0.99 -13.34 -11.71
N THR A 33 -1.23 -12.24 -10.98
CA THR A 33 -2.35 -11.34 -11.25
C THR A 33 -1.87 -9.98 -11.73
N LYS A 34 -2.79 -9.15 -12.21
CA LYS A 34 -2.51 -7.84 -12.80
C LYS A 34 -3.28 -6.74 -12.09
N GLU A 35 -2.84 -5.50 -12.33
CA GLU A 35 -3.52 -4.33 -11.75
C GLU A 35 -4.97 -4.16 -12.23
N THR A 36 -5.33 -4.78 -13.34
CA THR A 36 -6.69 -4.74 -13.88
C THR A 36 -7.60 -5.81 -13.29
N ASP A 37 -7.03 -6.76 -12.54
CA ASP A 37 -7.80 -7.80 -11.88
C ASP A 37 -8.47 -7.26 -10.63
N ALA A 38 -9.51 -7.95 -10.16
CA ALA A 38 -10.24 -7.56 -8.98
C ALA A 38 -9.82 -8.40 -7.77
N ASN A 39 -9.92 -7.81 -6.58
CA ASN A 39 -9.75 -8.51 -5.30
C ASN A 39 -8.41 -9.27 -5.18
N ASN A 40 -7.36 -8.68 -5.71
CA ASN A 40 -6.06 -9.34 -5.79
C ASN A 40 -4.93 -8.51 -5.20
N CYS A 41 -5.24 -7.43 -4.52
CA CYS A 41 -4.25 -6.43 -4.14
C CYS A 41 -4.24 -6.16 -2.64
N MET A 42 -3.06 -6.02 -2.09
CA MET A 42 -2.87 -5.41 -0.77
C MET A 42 -2.51 -3.96 -1.05
N ILE A 43 -3.24 -3.02 -0.46
CA ILE A 43 -3.05 -1.61 -0.75
C ILE A 43 -2.59 -0.88 0.49
N VAL A 44 -1.52 -0.12 0.34
CA VAL A 44 -0.93 0.68 1.41
C VAL A 44 -1.12 2.16 1.08
N GLU A 45 -1.53 2.93 2.09
CA GLU A 45 -1.55 4.38 2.01
C GLU A 45 -0.43 4.92 2.90
N MET A 46 0.54 5.55 2.28
CA MET A 46 1.61 6.26 3.00
C MET A 46 1.35 7.75 2.89
N ARG A 47 0.90 8.32 4.00
CA ARG A 47 0.51 9.73 4.04
C ARG A 47 1.45 10.51 4.93
N THR A 48 1.93 11.66 4.42
CA THR A 48 2.80 12.55 5.18
C THR A 48 2.04 13.84 5.49
N ILE A 49 1.98 14.18 6.77
CA ILE A 49 1.39 15.43 7.24
C ILE A 49 2.44 16.10 8.13
N GLY A 50 2.96 17.24 7.68
CA GLY A 50 4.08 17.89 8.35
C GLY A 50 5.31 16.98 8.33
N ASN A 51 5.79 16.61 9.50
CA ASN A 51 6.95 15.72 9.63
C ASN A 51 6.58 14.29 9.96
N ILE A 52 5.29 13.96 9.93
CA ILE A 52 4.81 12.65 10.35
C ILE A 52 4.31 11.90 9.13
N THR A 53 4.86 10.71 8.91
CA THR A 53 4.40 9.80 7.87
C THR A 53 3.72 8.61 8.53
N THR A 54 2.49 8.34 8.10
CA THR A 54 1.74 7.16 8.56
C THR A 54 1.65 6.15 7.45
N LYS A 55 1.66 4.87 7.82
CA LYS A 55 1.51 3.76 6.91
C LYS A 55 0.27 2.99 7.32
N LYS A 56 -0.75 3.03 6.48
CA LYS A 56 -2.02 2.36 6.72
C LYS A 56 -2.35 1.44 5.57
N TYR A 57 -3.21 0.48 5.82
CA TYR A 57 -3.61 -0.51 4.82
C TYR A 57 -5.11 -0.43 4.59
N ALA A 58 -5.56 -0.79 3.40
CA ALA A 58 -6.99 -0.88 3.12
C ALA A 58 -7.63 -1.78 4.17
N HIS A 59 -8.56 -1.24 4.95
CA HIS A 59 -9.22 -1.89 6.09
C HIS A 59 -8.24 -2.51 7.09
N GLY A 60 -7.01 -2.00 7.15
CA GLY A 60 -5.99 -2.53 8.05
C GLY A 60 -5.41 -3.88 7.63
N GLU A 61 -5.77 -4.39 6.47
CA GLU A 61 -5.37 -5.73 6.03
C GLU A 61 -3.97 -5.73 5.47
N ASN A 62 -3.02 -6.18 6.28
CA ASN A 62 -1.59 -6.16 5.95
C ASN A 62 -1.00 -7.54 5.66
N ALA A 63 -1.84 -8.55 5.47
CA ALA A 63 -1.37 -9.92 5.28
C ALA A 63 -2.04 -10.64 4.10
N SER A 64 -2.98 -10.01 3.42
CA SER A 64 -3.77 -10.66 2.37
C SER A 64 -4.00 -9.74 1.18
N PHE A 65 -4.18 -10.34 0.02
CA PHE A 65 -4.44 -9.64 -1.23
C PHE A 65 -5.94 -9.70 -1.52
N LEU A 66 -6.70 -8.75 -0.98
CA LEU A 66 -8.16 -8.82 -0.99
C LEU A 66 -8.84 -7.66 -1.71
N TYR A 67 -8.09 -6.66 -2.12
CA TYR A 67 -8.66 -5.41 -2.59
C TYR A 67 -8.39 -5.17 -4.07
N THR A 68 -9.14 -4.25 -4.66
CA THR A 68 -9.04 -3.90 -6.08
C THR A 68 -8.31 -2.58 -6.21
N TRP A 69 -7.23 -2.57 -6.98
CA TRP A 69 -6.39 -1.38 -7.13
C TRP A 69 -7.15 -0.15 -7.64
N SER A 70 -8.04 -0.34 -8.59
CA SER A 70 -8.81 0.78 -9.16
C SER A 70 -9.77 1.42 -8.16
N GLU A 71 -10.09 0.71 -7.07
CA GLU A 71 -10.98 1.20 -6.01
C GLU A 71 -10.22 1.80 -4.84
N ARG A 72 -8.93 2.01 -4.96
CA ARG A 72 -8.06 2.40 -3.84
C ARG A 72 -8.50 3.68 -3.12
N GLU A 73 -9.15 4.58 -3.81
CA GLU A 73 -9.62 5.83 -3.19
C GLU A 73 -10.90 5.65 -2.39
N ASN A 74 -11.57 4.51 -2.53
CA ASN A 74 -12.86 4.25 -1.89
C ASN A 74 -12.76 3.45 -0.61
N TYR A 75 -11.58 2.94 -0.29
CA TYR A 75 -11.39 2.15 0.93
C TYR A 75 -11.05 3.03 2.12
N GLU A 76 -11.43 2.57 3.31
CA GLU A 76 -10.92 3.14 4.54
C GLU A 76 -9.55 2.54 4.83
N TYR A 77 -8.61 3.38 5.26
CA TYR A 77 -7.25 2.95 5.56
C TYR A 77 -7.00 3.04 7.05
N ASP A 78 -6.55 1.93 7.61
CA ASP A 78 -6.29 1.78 9.04
C ASP A 78 -4.90 1.21 9.29
N PHE A 79 -4.44 1.32 10.53
CA PHE A 79 -3.20 0.71 10.95
C PHE A 79 -3.30 -0.81 10.82
N PRO A 80 -2.14 -1.49 10.65
CA PRO A 80 -2.14 -2.94 10.42
C PRO A 80 -2.87 -3.71 11.51
N LEU A 81 -3.71 -4.65 11.10
CA LEU A 81 -4.41 -5.55 12.02
C LEU A 81 -3.48 -6.60 12.59
N LYS A 82 -2.41 -6.94 11.88
CA LYS A 82 -1.47 -7.97 12.30
C LYS A 82 -0.19 -7.34 12.82
N ASN A 83 0.22 -7.76 14.01
CA ASN A 83 1.52 -7.43 14.54
C ASN A 83 2.54 -8.39 13.96
N ILE A 84 3.48 -7.83 13.24
CA ILE A 84 4.53 -8.61 12.62
C ILE A 84 5.86 -8.23 13.23
#